data_8f1204d4d5bfd1dc52a3a04c35b27b46
#
_entry.id   8f1204d4d5bfd1dc52a3a04c35b27b46
#
_cell.length_a   1.000
_cell.length_b   1.000
_cell.length_c   1.000
_cell.angle_alpha   90.00
_cell.angle_beta   90.00
_cell.angle_gamma   90.00
#
_symmetry.space_group_name_H-M   'P 1'
#
loop_
_entity.id
_entity.type
_entity.pdbx_description
1 polymer ?
#
loop_
_entity_poly.entity_id
_entity_poly.type
_entity_poly.pdbx_seq_one_letter_code
_entity_poly.pdbx_strand_id
1 'polypeptide(L)'
;MTGPHSRRSFLETSFMAAAALVGRPISRAPGVREAGADSPAKPGFAVADYHVHLSPTLSIEEAIALGKQRQVQIGIVEHPGPGFPINTDADLKHYIDRLRGYPVRIGLQPVYAGWSKSFSKSSLDELDYVLMDALTLPRPEGGWLAIWQIDTMVDDEEEFMRRYMGFIEQVLTTEPIDIFAWPTFLPVPIARQYQELWTPQRVQRIISLCGDRAQGPRARKIAIEINEVAHVPDESFILEAKRAGLKFTFGTDARNQNAAHFYYCYRMAQKCGLTEADMFVPGRPAASILHTPYAI
;
A
#
# COMPACT_ATOMS: atom_id res chain seq x y z
N MET A 1 40.40 -8.54 -10.37
CA MET A 1 39.24 -9.41 -10.67
C MET A 1 38.23 -9.23 -9.54
N THR A 2 37.29 -8.29 -9.69
CA THR A 2 36.22 -8.01 -8.73
C THR A 2 34.99 -8.80 -9.17
N GLY A 3 34.61 -9.78 -8.35
CA GLY A 3 33.43 -10.62 -8.59
C GLY A 3 32.13 -9.81 -8.54
N PRO A 4 31.07 -10.25 -9.22
CA PRO A 4 29.80 -9.53 -9.23
C PRO A 4 29.12 -9.69 -7.86
N HIS A 5 29.07 -8.60 -7.08
CA HIS A 5 28.18 -8.54 -5.93
C HIS A 5 26.74 -8.71 -6.43
N SER A 6 26.10 -9.74 -5.94
CA SER A 6 24.75 -10.17 -6.34
C SER A 6 23.75 -9.01 -6.13
N ARG A 7 23.06 -8.60 -7.21
CA ARG A 7 21.94 -7.64 -7.18
C ARG A 7 20.83 -8.04 -6.18
N ARG A 8 20.74 -9.32 -5.85
CA ARG A 8 19.83 -9.92 -4.88
C ARG A 8 20.05 -9.42 -3.45
N SER A 9 21.32 -9.27 -3.03
CA SER A 9 21.70 -8.78 -1.70
C SER A 9 21.33 -7.31 -1.48
N PHE A 10 21.38 -6.48 -2.53
CA PHE A 10 21.14 -5.04 -2.41
C PHE A 10 19.64 -4.72 -2.21
N LEU A 11 18.75 -5.40 -2.93
CA LEU A 11 17.29 -5.18 -2.81
C LEU A 11 16.74 -5.70 -1.47
N GLU A 12 17.13 -6.91 -1.05
CA GLU A 12 16.72 -7.49 0.23
C GLU A 12 17.20 -6.64 1.42
N THR A 13 18.43 -6.14 1.37
CA THR A 13 19.00 -5.30 2.44
C THR A 13 18.35 -3.91 2.48
N SER A 14 18.01 -3.33 1.32
CA SER A 14 17.39 -2.00 1.26
C SER A 14 15.94 -1.99 1.77
N PHE A 15 15.14 -3.02 1.44
CA PHE A 15 13.77 -3.14 1.97
C PHE A 15 13.77 -3.44 3.48
N MET A 16 14.69 -4.28 3.96
CA MET A 16 14.82 -4.59 5.39
C MET A 16 15.30 -3.37 6.20
N ALA A 17 16.19 -2.54 5.65
CA ALA A 17 16.68 -1.34 6.33
C ALA A 17 15.62 -0.24 6.43
N ALA A 18 14.77 -0.06 5.41
CA ALA A 18 13.68 0.90 5.45
C ALA A 18 12.61 0.54 6.50
N ALA A 19 12.26 -0.75 6.61
CA ALA A 19 11.32 -1.22 7.63
C ALA A 19 11.83 -1.03 9.07
N ALA A 20 13.15 -1.11 9.29
CA ALA A 20 13.77 -0.90 10.61
C ALA A 20 13.89 0.60 10.99
N LEU A 21 13.94 1.50 10.00
CA LEU A 21 14.11 2.94 10.22
C LEU A 21 12.76 3.68 10.36
N VAL A 22 11.69 3.16 9.79
CA VAL A 22 10.33 3.73 9.91
C VAL A 22 9.77 3.55 11.33
N GLY A 23 10.34 2.67 12.15
CA GLY A 23 10.04 2.56 13.59
C GLY A 23 10.65 3.66 14.47
N ARG A 24 11.47 4.56 13.93
CA ARG A 24 11.89 5.78 14.65
C ARG A 24 10.93 6.91 14.29
N PRO A 25 10.25 7.51 15.27
CA PRO A 25 9.48 8.72 15.00
C PRO A 25 10.42 9.74 14.36
N ILE A 26 10.04 10.23 13.17
CA ILE A 26 10.68 11.41 12.57
C ILE A 26 10.71 12.44 13.70
N SER A 27 11.91 12.84 14.12
CA SER A 27 12.13 13.73 15.24
C SER A 27 11.25 14.97 15.08
N ARG A 28 10.12 14.99 15.79
CA ARG A 28 9.29 16.18 15.94
C ARG A 28 10.19 17.27 16.49
N ALA A 29 10.10 18.45 15.90
CA ALA A 29 10.67 19.65 16.50
C ALA A 29 10.26 19.70 17.97
N PRO A 30 11.19 19.99 18.90
CA PRO A 30 10.88 20.01 20.33
C PRO A 30 9.92 21.18 20.57
N GLY A 31 8.66 20.89 20.93
CA GLY A 31 7.78 21.94 21.41
C GLY A 31 6.28 21.77 21.30
N VAL A 32 5.74 20.72 20.69
CA VAL A 32 4.29 20.49 20.75
C VAL A 32 4.00 19.14 21.41
N ARG A 33 3.90 19.15 22.73
CA ARG A 33 3.10 18.16 23.45
C ARG A 33 1.64 18.53 23.18
N GLU A 34 0.97 17.81 22.29
CA GLU A 34 -0.49 17.75 22.32
C GLU A 34 -0.86 17.05 23.63
N ALA A 35 -1.18 17.87 24.63
CA ALA A 35 -1.76 17.38 25.87
C ALA A 35 -3.15 16.84 25.54
N GLY A 36 -3.39 15.55 25.77
CA GLY A 36 -4.73 15.01 25.95
C GLY A 36 -5.57 14.77 24.70
N ALA A 37 -5.00 14.47 23.54
CA ALA A 37 -5.79 13.92 22.45
C ALA A 37 -6.10 12.44 22.78
N ASP A 38 -7.33 12.14 23.14
CA ASP A 38 -7.84 10.76 23.25
C ASP A 38 -7.46 9.97 21.99
N SER A 39 -7.00 8.74 22.19
CA SER A 39 -6.75 7.84 21.06
C SER A 39 -8.03 7.76 20.22
N PRO A 40 -7.93 7.90 18.86
CA PRO A 40 -9.12 7.89 18.02
C PRO A 40 -9.86 6.56 18.23
N ALA A 41 -11.18 6.66 18.40
CA ALA A 41 -12.01 5.49 18.56
C ALA A 41 -11.96 4.64 17.29
N LYS A 42 -11.98 3.31 17.46
CA LYS A 42 -12.15 2.39 16.35
C LYS A 42 -13.48 2.71 15.65
N PRO A 43 -13.50 2.73 14.29
CA PRO A 43 -14.74 2.91 13.54
C PRO A 43 -15.79 1.84 13.89
N GLY A 44 -17.07 2.22 13.81
CA GLY A 44 -18.20 1.34 14.06
C GLY A 44 -18.54 0.35 12.92
N PHE A 45 -17.59 0.13 12.00
CA PHE A 45 -17.70 -0.81 10.88
C PHE A 45 -16.53 -1.81 10.88
N ALA A 46 -16.65 -2.86 10.07
CA ALA A 46 -15.60 -3.87 9.91
C ALA A 46 -14.33 -3.25 9.32
N VAL A 47 -13.20 -3.46 9.98
CA VAL A 47 -11.88 -2.93 9.60
C VAL A 47 -10.99 -4.05 9.09
N ALA A 48 -10.24 -3.76 8.03
CA ALA A 48 -9.20 -4.64 7.49
C ALA A 48 -7.88 -3.89 7.35
N ASP A 49 -6.78 -4.61 7.57
CA ASP A 49 -5.41 -4.22 7.23
C ASP A 49 -5.00 -5.00 5.98
N TYR A 50 -5.02 -4.35 4.82
CA TYR A 50 -4.67 -5.01 3.55
C TYR A 50 -3.20 -4.84 3.16
N HIS A 51 -2.35 -4.36 4.08
CA HIS A 51 -0.95 -4.13 3.79
C HIS A 51 -0.05 -4.68 4.91
N VAL A 52 -0.03 -6.01 5.04
CA VAL A 52 0.80 -6.73 6.00
C VAL A 52 1.73 -7.70 5.29
N HIS A 53 3.01 -7.67 5.62
CA HIS A 53 4.02 -8.59 5.12
C HIS A 53 4.45 -9.57 6.20
N LEU A 54 4.55 -10.84 5.84
CA LEU A 54 5.20 -11.82 6.71
C LEU A 54 6.72 -11.61 6.72
N SER A 55 7.34 -11.85 7.87
CA SER A 55 8.76 -11.63 8.08
C SER A 55 9.31 -12.61 9.13
N PRO A 56 10.62 -12.65 9.37
CA PRO A 56 11.17 -13.40 10.50
C PRO A 56 10.65 -12.95 11.88
N THR A 57 10.07 -11.75 11.98
CA THR A 57 9.51 -11.17 13.23
C THR A 57 7.98 -11.06 13.22
N LEU A 58 7.32 -11.59 12.20
CA LEU A 58 5.86 -11.66 12.10
C LEU A 58 5.43 -12.90 11.29
N SER A 59 5.14 -13.99 11.95
CA SER A 59 4.54 -15.16 11.33
C SER A 59 3.08 -14.93 10.97
N ILE A 60 2.51 -15.83 10.16
CA ILE A 60 1.09 -15.74 9.79
C ILE A 60 0.17 -15.95 11.02
N GLU A 61 0.54 -16.82 11.92
CA GLU A 61 -0.19 -17.07 13.16
C GLU A 61 -0.20 -15.85 14.08
N GLU A 62 0.96 -15.16 14.19
CA GLU A 62 1.09 -13.90 14.93
C GLU A 62 0.27 -12.78 14.29
N ALA A 63 0.32 -12.62 12.96
CA ALA A 63 -0.49 -11.63 12.25
C ALA A 63 -2.00 -11.85 12.49
N ILE A 64 -2.46 -13.11 12.42
CA ILE A 64 -3.84 -13.49 12.72
C ILE A 64 -4.21 -13.22 14.18
N ALA A 65 -3.30 -13.54 15.12
CA ALA A 65 -3.53 -13.29 16.54
C ALA A 65 -3.68 -11.79 16.84
N LEU A 66 -2.81 -10.94 16.23
CA LEU A 66 -2.90 -9.48 16.33
C LEU A 66 -4.22 -8.97 15.72
N GLY A 67 -4.60 -9.48 14.54
CA GLY A 67 -5.86 -9.15 13.91
C GLY A 67 -7.07 -9.47 14.80
N LYS A 68 -7.11 -10.66 15.39
CA LYS A 68 -8.15 -11.07 16.35
C LYS A 68 -8.18 -10.18 17.58
N GLN A 69 -7.03 -9.94 18.20
CA GLN A 69 -6.90 -9.09 19.38
C GLN A 69 -7.43 -7.65 19.11
N ARG A 70 -7.16 -7.12 17.92
CA ARG A 70 -7.52 -5.76 17.50
C ARG A 70 -8.84 -5.69 16.74
N GLN A 71 -9.48 -6.85 16.51
CA GLN A 71 -10.71 -7.00 15.72
C GLN A 71 -10.56 -6.40 14.31
N VAL A 72 -9.47 -6.72 13.63
CA VAL A 72 -9.10 -6.26 12.29
C VAL A 72 -8.88 -7.49 11.40
N GLN A 73 -9.50 -7.54 10.23
CA GLN A 73 -9.21 -8.57 9.23
C GLN A 73 -7.81 -8.34 8.66
N ILE A 74 -7.04 -9.42 8.47
CA ILE A 74 -5.69 -9.35 7.92
C ILE A 74 -5.71 -9.69 6.43
N GLY A 75 -5.05 -8.87 5.63
CA GLY A 75 -4.64 -9.17 4.27
C GLY A 75 -3.12 -9.27 4.19
N ILE A 76 -2.62 -10.37 3.65
CA ILE A 76 -1.19 -10.61 3.47
C ILE A 76 -0.81 -10.28 2.04
N VAL A 77 0.24 -9.50 1.87
CA VAL A 77 0.83 -9.19 0.56
C VAL A 77 2.30 -9.64 0.51
N GLU A 78 2.75 -9.96 -0.70
CA GLU A 78 4.15 -10.26 -1.00
C GLU A 78 4.53 -9.55 -2.30
N HIS A 79 5.81 -9.27 -2.47
CA HIS A 79 6.32 -8.61 -3.67
C HIS A 79 6.55 -9.61 -4.79
N PRO A 80 5.93 -9.44 -5.96
CA PRO A 80 6.27 -10.19 -7.17
C PRO A 80 7.30 -9.44 -8.01
N GLY A 81 8.06 -10.19 -8.81
CA GLY A 81 8.96 -9.63 -9.83
C GLY A 81 10.44 -9.91 -9.58
N PRO A 82 11.32 -9.40 -10.46
CA PRO A 82 12.75 -9.68 -10.38
C PRO A 82 13.37 -9.30 -9.03
N GLY A 83 14.06 -10.26 -8.39
CA GLY A 83 14.65 -10.08 -7.07
C GLY A 83 13.77 -10.50 -5.90
N PHE A 84 12.50 -10.79 -6.15
CA PHE A 84 11.54 -11.28 -5.17
C PHE A 84 11.23 -12.77 -5.35
N PRO A 85 10.58 -13.43 -4.36
CA PRO A 85 10.33 -14.88 -4.44
C PRO A 85 9.26 -15.28 -5.47
N ILE A 86 8.39 -14.36 -5.89
CA ILE A 86 7.25 -14.66 -6.78
C ILE A 86 7.53 -14.09 -8.17
N ASN A 87 7.90 -14.96 -9.14
CA ASN A 87 8.29 -14.53 -10.49
C ASN A 87 7.53 -15.27 -11.61
N THR A 88 6.86 -16.36 -11.28
CA THR A 88 6.15 -17.23 -12.22
C THR A 88 4.78 -17.61 -11.67
N ASP A 89 3.90 -18.15 -12.53
CA ASP A 89 2.61 -18.72 -12.10
C ASP A 89 2.80 -19.83 -11.05
N ALA A 90 3.87 -20.62 -11.14
CA ALA A 90 4.16 -21.68 -10.17
C ALA A 90 4.50 -21.10 -8.79
N ASP A 91 5.31 -20.04 -8.75
CA ASP A 91 5.65 -19.36 -7.49
C ASP A 91 4.40 -18.72 -6.88
N LEU A 92 3.57 -18.06 -7.70
CA LEU A 92 2.32 -17.44 -7.27
C LEU A 92 1.36 -18.48 -6.72
N LYS A 93 1.20 -19.60 -7.40
CA LYS A 93 0.39 -20.71 -6.91
C LYS A 93 0.90 -21.23 -5.58
N HIS A 94 2.20 -21.44 -5.42
CA HIS A 94 2.79 -21.88 -4.17
C HIS A 94 2.52 -20.89 -3.02
N TYR A 95 2.66 -19.59 -3.29
CA TYR A 95 2.33 -18.53 -2.32
C TYR A 95 0.85 -18.59 -1.91
N ILE A 96 -0.06 -18.67 -2.87
CA ILE A 96 -1.50 -18.75 -2.61
C ILE A 96 -1.85 -20.02 -1.82
N ASP A 97 -1.33 -21.18 -2.23
CA ASP A 97 -1.62 -22.47 -1.57
C ASP A 97 -1.15 -22.48 -0.11
N ARG A 98 0.00 -21.84 0.18
CA ARG A 98 0.52 -21.69 1.54
C ARG A 98 -0.41 -20.88 2.44
N LEU A 99 -1.12 -19.90 1.92
CA LEU A 99 -1.99 -19.01 2.68
C LEU A 99 -3.47 -19.43 2.69
N ARG A 100 -3.89 -20.28 1.75
CA ARG A 100 -5.31 -20.62 1.51
C ARG A 100 -6.01 -21.25 2.71
N GLY A 101 -5.28 -21.91 3.61
CA GLY A 101 -5.82 -22.54 4.82
C GLY A 101 -6.06 -21.58 5.98
N TYR A 102 -5.61 -20.32 5.86
CA TYR A 102 -5.68 -19.34 6.92
C TYR A 102 -6.81 -18.32 6.70
N PRO A 103 -7.39 -17.74 7.76
CA PRO A 103 -8.45 -16.73 7.67
C PRO A 103 -7.88 -15.35 7.33
N VAL A 104 -7.15 -15.24 6.22
CA VAL A 104 -6.56 -13.99 5.72
C VAL A 104 -7.01 -13.72 4.29
N ARG A 105 -6.90 -12.47 3.85
CA ARG A 105 -7.00 -12.11 2.44
C ARG A 105 -5.62 -12.22 1.80
N ILE A 106 -5.57 -12.72 0.56
CA ILE A 106 -4.33 -12.99 -0.15
C ILE A 106 -4.16 -11.97 -1.27
N GLY A 107 -3.14 -11.15 -1.16
CA GLY A 107 -2.83 -10.11 -2.14
C GLY A 107 -1.40 -10.16 -2.64
N LEU A 108 -1.08 -9.28 -3.58
CA LEU A 108 0.29 -8.95 -4.01
C LEU A 108 0.53 -7.45 -3.88
N GLN A 109 1.80 -7.08 -3.63
CA GLN A 109 2.29 -5.72 -3.73
C GLN A 109 3.42 -5.62 -4.76
N PRO A 110 3.11 -5.47 -6.05
CA PRO A 110 4.13 -5.18 -7.06
C PRO A 110 4.79 -3.82 -6.81
N VAL A 111 6.07 -3.73 -7.15
CA VAL A 111 6.86 -2.49 -7.01
C VAL A 111 7.34 -1.95 -8.35
N TYR A 112 7.20 -2.72 -9.45
CA TYR A 112 7.66 -2.35 -10.79
C TYR A 112 6.50 -2.37 -11.78
N ALA A 113 6.44 -1.39 -12.68
CA ALA A 113 5.50 -1.42 -13.78
C ALA A 113 5.78 -2.59 -14.75
N GLY A 114 4.74 -3.17 -15.29
CA GLY A 114 4.81 -4.33 -16.18
C GLY A 114 5.00 -5.67 -15.47
N TRP A 115 4.92 -5.71 -14.16
CA TRP A 115 5.04 -6.93 -13.34
C TRP A 115 4.07 -8.03 -13.75
N SER A 116 2.87 -7.66 -14.14
CA SER A 116 1.79 -8.58 -14.47
C SER A 116 2.06 -9.44 -15.71
N LYS A 117 3.01 -9.02 -16.57
CA LYS A 117 3.41 -9.77 -17.78
C LYS A 117 4.05 -11.12 -17.49
N SER A 118 4.53 -11.34 -16.27
CA SER A 118 5.10 -12.61 -15.82
C SER A 118 4.07 -13.65 -15.41
N PHE A 119 2.79 -13.28 -15.36
CA PHE A 119 1.72 -14.10 -14.82
C PHE A 119 0.57 -14.25 -15.82
N SER A 120 -0.04 -15.43 -15.84
CA SER A 120 -1.28 -15.65 -16.56
C SER A 120 -2.44 -14.93 -15.85
N LYS A 121 -3.45 -14.54 -16.64
CA LYS A 121 -4.67 -13.96 -16.07
C LYS A 121 -5.34 -14.90 -15.06
N SER A 122 -5.37 -16.20 -15.34
CA SER A 122 -5.98 -17.21 -14.46
C SER A 122 -5.29 -17.25 -13.08
N SER A 123 -3.96 -17.15 -13.04
CA SER A 123 -3.21 -17.12 -11.79
C SER A 123 -3.47 -15.83 -10.99
N LEU A 124 -3.53 -14.68 -11.68
CA LEU A 124 -3.85 -13.40 -11.04
C LEU A 124 -5.31 -13.35 -10.53
N ASP A 125 -6.24 -14.04 -11.18
CA ASP A 125 -7.65 -14.11 -10.75
C ASP A 125 -7.84 -14.94 -9.47
N GLU A 126 -6.84 -15.70 -9.02
CA GLU A 126 -6.86 -16.42 -7.75
C GLU A 126 -6.58 -15.52 -6.53
N LEU A 127 -6.06 -14.31 -6.74
CA LEU A 127 -5.82 -13.33 -5.68
C LEU A 127 -7.12 -12.65 -5.23
N ASP A 128 -7.21 -12.31 -3.95
CA ASP A 128 -8.29 -11.47 -3.45
C ASP A 128 -8.16 -10.03 -3.95
N TYR A 129 -6.92 -9.50 -3.99
CA TYR A 129 -6.62 -8.12 -4.42
C TYR A 129 -5.16 -7.96 -4.86
N VAL A 130 -4.89 -6.87 -5.56
CA VAL A 130 -3.54 -6.37 -5.83
C VAL A 130 -3.44 -4.94 -5.34
N LEU A 131 -2.49 -4.70 -4.46
CA LEU A 131 -2.15 -3.38 -3.92
C LEU A 131 -0.83 -2.95 -4.53
N MET A 132 -0.74 -1.75 -5.09
CA MET A 132 0.51 -1.22 -5.67
C MET A 132 0.67 0.24 -5.35
N ASP A 133 1.88 0.64 -5.07
CA ASP A 133 2.33 2.02 -4.95
C ASP A 133 3.08 2.47 -6.21
N ALA A 134 3.51 3.73 -6.23
CA ALA A 134 4.36 4.29 -7.28
C ALA A 134 5.71 4.78 -6.72
N LEU A 135 6.22 4.12 -5.67
CA LEU A 135 7.40 4.58 -4.95
C LEU A 135 8.73 4.13 -5.57
N THR A 136 8.70 3.20 -6.54
CA THR A 136 9.88 2.75 -7.29
C THR A 136 9.92 3.44 -8.65
N LEU A 137 10.33 4.72 -8.63
CA LEU A 137 10.31 5.61 -9.80
C LEU A 137 11.39 5.24 -10.82
N PRO A 138 11.05 4.94 -12.09
CA PRO A 138 12.06 4.66 -13.12
C PRO A 138 13.00 5.86 -13.34
N ARG A 139 14.31 5.59 -13.54
CA ARG A 139 15.30 6.60 -13.90
C ARG A 139 15.50 6.66 -15.40
N PRO A 140 15.72 7.85 -16.00
CA PRO A 140 15.97 8.00 -17.44
C PRO A 140 17.20 7.22 -17.93
N GLU A 141 18.25 7.17 -17.10
CA GLU A 141 19.50 6.45 -17.36
C GLU A 141 19.41 4.95 -17.09
N GLY A 142 18.23 4.46 -16.71
CA GLY A 142 17.99 3.08 -16.30
C GLY A 142 18.10 2.85 -14.81
N GLY A 143 17.46 1.76 -14.35
CA GLY A 143 17.33 1.46 -12.91
C GLY A 143 16.17 2.22 -12.26
N TRP A 144 16.21 2.35 -10.93
CA TRP A 144 15.08 2.81 -10.12
C TRP A 144 15.52 3.78 -9.05
N LEU A 145 14.66 4.74 -8.73
CA LEU A 145 14.73 5.59 -7.55
C LEU A 145 13.68 5.12 -6.55
N ALA A 146 14.13 4.58 -5.43
CA ALA A 146 13.27 4.17 -4.33
C ALA A 146 12.96 5.37 -3.44
N ILE A 147 11.86 6.07 -3.71
CA ILE A 147 11.58 7.38 -3.09
C ILE A 147 11.24 7.31 -1.60
N TRP A 148 10.99 6.12 -1.06
CA TRP A 148 10.80 5.90 0.39
C TRP A 148 12.12 5.85 1.18
N GLN A 149 13.28 5.75 0.52
CA GLN A 149 14.57 5.72 1.20
C GLN A 149 14.90 7.08 1.79
N ILE A 150 15.47 7.07 3.00
CA ILE A 150 15.76 8.29 3.75
C ILE A 150 16.84 9.17 3.08
N ASP A 151 17.72 8.54 2.30
CA ASP A 151 18.81 9.17 1.57
C ASP A 151 18.43 9.55 0.12
N THR A 152 17.16 9.42 -0.24
CA THR A 152 16.69 9.88 -1.56
C THR A 152 16.92 11.39 -1.70
N MET A 153 17.66 11.78 -2.72
CA MET A 153 17.91 13.18 -3.06
C MET A 153 16.93 13.65 -4.13
N VAL A 154 16.48 14.89 -3.99
CA VAL A 154 15.64 15.59 -4.96
C VAL A 154 16.30 16.94 -5.24
N ASP A 155 16.86 17.10 -6.43
CA ASP A 155 17.59 18.31 -6.83
C ASP A 155 16.65 19.36 -7.44
N ASP A 156 15.60 18.92 -8.14
CA ASP A 156 14.56 19.74 -8.75
C ASP A 156 13.20 19.15 -8.44
N GLU A 157 12.44 19.84 -7.63
CA GLU A 157 11.16 19.38 -7.08
C GLU A 157 10.07 19.30 -8.14
N GLU A 158 10.01 20.27 -9.06
CA GLU A 158 9.01 20.29 -10.14
C GLU A 158 9.30 19.18 -11.16
N GLU A 159 10.56 18.97 -11.53
CA GLU A 159 10.94 17.85 -12.40
C GLU A 159 10.68 16.50 -11.72
N PHE A 160 10.99 16.39 -10.42
CA PHE A 160 10.63 15.22 -9.64
C PHE A 160 9.12 14.95 -9.68
N MET A 161 8.30 15.96 -9.37
CA MET A 161 6.84 15.81 -9.35
C MET A 161 6.29 15.51 -10.75
N ARG A 162 6.83 16.09 -11.80
CA ARG A 162 6.44 15.80 -13.18
C ARG A 162 6.66 14.32 -13.53
N ARG A 163 7.82 13.79 -13.18
CA ARG A 163 8.16 12.36 -13.40
C ARG A 163 7.33 11.44 -12.51
N TYR A 164 7.17 11.81 -11.25
CA TYR A 164 6.41 11.04 -10.28
C TYR A 164 4.93 10.94 -10.70
N MET A 165 4.31 12.06 -11.08
CA MET A 165 2.93 12.05 -11.62
C MET A 165 2.81 11.22 -12.88
N GLY A 166 3.78 11.29 -13.80
CA GLY A 166 3.80 10.44 -14.99
C GLY A 166 3.85 8.95 -14.66
N PHE A 167 4.62 8.57 -13.64
CA PHE A 167 4.69 7.18 -13.18
C PHE A 167 3.41 6.73 -12.44
N ILE A 168 2.84 7.58 -11.58
CA ILE A 168 1.52 7.35 -10.98
C ILE A 168 0.47 7.11 -12.06
N GLU A 169 0.43 7.96 -13.09
CA GLU A 169 -0.49 7.80 -14.23
C GLU A 169 -0.27 6.45 -14.94
N GLN A 170 0.98 6.06 -15.21
CA GLN A 170 1.30 4.77 -15.78
C GLN A 170 0.77 3.63 -14.91
N VAL A 171 1.06 3.62 -13.61
CA VAL A 171 0.59 2.58 -12.67
C VAL A 171 -0.95 2.52 -12.69
N LEU A 172 -1.60 3.66 -12.53
CA LEU A 172 -3.05 3.72 -12.45
C LEU A 172 -3.76 3.35 -13.75
N THR A 173 -3.15 3.49 -14.92
CA THR A 173 -3.78 3.22 -16.22
C THR A 173 -3.43 1.85 -16.80
N THR A 174 -2.22 1.35 -16.53
CA THR A 174 -1.73 0.13 -17.21
C THR A 174 -1.68 -1.10 -16.31
N GLU A 175 -1.53 -0.93 -14.99
CA GLU A 175 -1.36 -2.08 -14.10
C GLU A 175 -2.70 -2.63 -13.57
N PRO A 176 -2.83 -3.96 -13.44
CA PRO A 176 -4.07 -4.59 -12.98
C PRO A 176 -4.19 -4.55 -11.45
N ILE A 177 -4.32 -3.36 -10.88
CA ILE A 177 -4.38 -3.13 -9.43
C ILE A 177 -5.81 -2.85 -8.95
N ASP A 178 -6.05 -3.13 -7.68
CA ASP A 178 -7.31 -2.91 -6.96
C ASP A 178 -7.20 -1.78 -5.95
N ILE A 179 -6.00 -1.58 -5.38
CA ILE A 179 -5.71 -0.60 -4.33
C ILE A 179 -4.46 0.19 -4.75
N PHE A 180 -4.57 1.51 -4.74
CA PHE A 180 -3.42 2.40 -4.88
C PHE A 180 -2.89 2.76 -3.49
N ALA A 181 -1.71 2.25 -3.18
CA ALA A 181 -1.05 2.45 -1.90
C ALA A 181 -0.20 3.72 -1.88
N TRP A 182 0.01 4.30 -0.70
CA TRP A 182 0.85 5.48 -0.46
C TRP A 182 0.56 6.64 -1.43
N PRO A 183 -0.69 7.01 -1.68
CA PRO A 183 -1.11 7.77 -2.87
C PRO A 183 -0.50 9.16 -3.02
N THR A 184 -0.07 9.80 -1.93
CA THR A 184 0.51 11.15 -1.94
C THR A 184 1.82 11.21 -1.15
N PHE A 185 2.57 10.13 -1.13
CA PHE A 185 3.86 10.09 -0.46
C PHE A 185 4.85 11.09 -1.10
N LEU A 186 5.68 11.71 -0.26
CA LEU A 186 6.84 12.51 -0.69
C LEU A 186 8.09 12.04 0.04
N PRO A 187 9.25 11.99 -0.65
CA PRO A 187 10.52 11.69 -0.01
C PRO A 187 10.89 12.75 1.05
N VAL A 188 11.66 12.34 2.05
CA VAL A 188 12.00 13.15 3.22
C VAL A 188 12.48 14.56 2.91
N PRO A 189 13.37 14.81 1.92
CA PRO A 189 13.87 16.16 1.65
C PRO A 189 12.79 17.19 1.31
N ILE A 190 11.70 16.75 0.66
CA ILE A 190 10.62 17.64 0.18
C ILE A 190 9.29 17.42 0.92
N ALA A 191 9.26 16.54 1.92
CA ALA A 191 8.01 16.21 2.63
C ALA A 191 7.36 17.42 3.32
N ARG A 192 8.14 18.46 3.67
CA ARG A 192 7.60 19.68 4.29
C ARG A 192 6.80 20.56 3.32
N GLN A 193 6.98 20.36 2.02
CA GLN A 193 6.30 21.09 0.94
C GLN A 193 5.06 20.33 0.44
N TYR A 194 4.50 19.47 1.28
CA TYR A 194 3.39 18.59 0.89
C TYR A 194 2.22 19.37 0.27
N GLN A 195 1.81 20.48 0.88
CA GLN A 195 0.68 21.27 0.41
C GLN A 195 0.97 22.03 -0.90
N GLU A 196 2.21 22.45 -1.09
CA GLU A 196 2.65 23.13 -2.30
C GLU A 196 2.80 22.16 -3.48
N LEU A 197 3.35 20.97 -3.21
CA LEU A 197 3.65 19.98 -4.25
C LEU A 197 2.42 19.15 -4.64
N TRP A 198 1.55 18.82 -3.69
CA TRP A 198 0.26 18.17 -4.00
C TRP A 198 -0.82 19.20 -4.31
N THR A 199 -0.65 19.90 -5.43
CA THR A 199 -1.63 20.89 -5.89
C THR A 199 -3.01 20.27 -6.13
N PRO A 200 -4.10 21.06 -6.06
CA PRO A 200 -5.44 20.55 -6.35
C PRO A 200 -5.53 19.82 -7.70
N GLN A 201 -4.81 20.30 -8.72
CA GLN A 201 -4.79 19.68 -10.05
C GLN A 201 -4.15 18.28 -10.04
N ARG A 202 -3.04 18.11 -9.32
CA ARG A 202 -2.36 16.82 -9.16
C ARG A 202 -3.25 15.84 -8.40
N VAL A 203 -3.88 16.27 -7.31
CA VAL A 203 -4.83 15.49 -6.52
C VAL A 203 -6.03 15.04 -7.36
N GLN A 204 -6.68 15.98 -8.07
CA GLN A 204 -7.82 15.68 -8.96
C GLN A 204 -7.42 14.70 -10.07
N ARG A 205 -6.21 14.81 -10.60
CA ARG A 205 -5.72 13.87 -11.64
C ARG A 205 -5.65 12.44 -11.10
N ILE A 206 -5.10 12.22 -9.90
CA ILE A 206 -5.06 10.89 -9.27
C ILE A 206 -6.48 10.35 -9.04
N ILE A 207 -7.36 11.16 -8.47
CA ILE A 207 -8.75 10.78 -8.17
C ILE A 207 -9.50 10.39 -9.46
N SER A 208 -9.35 11.18 -10.54
CA SER A 208 -9.95 10.87 -11.84
C SER A 208 -9.44 9.51 -12.38
N LEU A 209 -8.12 9.31 -12.37
CA LEU A 209 -7.52 8.07 -12.85
C LEU A 209 -7.99 6.83 -12.06
N CYS A 210 -8.18 6.95 -10.76
CA CYS A 210 -8.74 5.88 -9.94
C CYS A 210 -10.23 5.64 -10.24
N GLY A 211 -10.97 6.68 -10.64
CA GLY A 211 -12.40 6.64 -10.94
C GLY A 211 -12.76 6.08 -12.32
N ASP A 212 -11.94 6.36 -13.33
CA ASP A 212 -12.26 6.18 -14.76
C ASP A 212 -11.96 4.78 -15.34
N ARG A 213 -11.93 3.76 -14.53
CA ARG A 213 -11.54 2.40 -14.97
C ARG A 213 -12.63 1.58 -15.63
N ALA A 214 -13.41 2.15 -16.52
CA ALA A 214 -14.41 1.39 -17.30
C ALA A 214 -13.79 0.34 -18.25
N GLN A 215 -12.50 0.40 -18.56
CA GLN A 215 -11.82 -0.43 -19.57
C GLN A 215 -10.49 -1.07 -19.11
N GLY A 216 -10.14 -1.02 -17.84
CA GLY A 216 -8.90 -1.64 -17.32
C GLY A 216 -9.03 -3.15 -17.16
N PRO A 217 -7.89 -3.86 -16.96
CA PRO A 217 -7.87 -5.32 -16.81
C PRO A 217 -8.79 -5.87 -15.71
N ARG A 218 -9.15 -5.07 -14.72
CA ARG A 218 -10.09 -5.41 -13.65
C ARG A 218 -11.37 -4.56 -13.64
N ALA A 219 -11.65 -3.77 -14.64
CA ALA A 219 -12.92 -3.05 -14.92
C ALA A 219 -13.67 -2.49 -13.68
N ARG A 220 -12.94 -2.04 -12.65
CA ARG A 220 -13.50 -1.44 -11.42
C ARG A 220 -12.66 -0.25 -10.97
N LYS A 221 -13.27 0.67 -10.21
CA LYS A 221 -12.55 1.77 -9.58
C LYS A 221 -11.43 1.25 -8.67
N ILE A 222 -10.30 1.95 -8.67
CA ILE A 222 -9.19 1.65 -7.76
C ILE A 222 -9.50 2.28 -6.40
N ALA A 223 -9.36 1.49 -5.34
CA ALA A 223 -9.48 1.98 -3.98
C ALA A 223 -8.22 2.73 -3.55
N ILE A 224 -8.36 3.62 -2.58
CA ILE A 224 -7.26 4.42 -2.02
C ILE A 224 -6.86 3.84 -0.67
N GLU A 225 -5.58 3.54 -0.48
CA GLU A 225 -5.06 3.21 0.83
C GLU A 225 -4.92 4.47 1.70
N ILE A 226 -5.42 4.42 2.92
CA ILE A 226 -5.01 5.32 4.01
C ILE A 226 -3.92 4.58 4.76
N ASN A 227 -2.69 5.10 4.66
CA ASN A 227 -1.50 4.40 5.17
C ASN A 227 -1.12 4.91 6.56
N GLU A 228 -1.01 3.97 7.51
CA GLU A 228 -0.73 4.24 8.91
C GLU A 228 0.67 4.80 9.15
N VAL A 229 1.66 4.28 8.41
CA VAL A 229 3.08 4.61 8.65
C VAL A 229 3.47 5.93 8.00
N ALA A 230 3.05 6.13 6.76
CA ALA A 230 3.38 7.32 5.99
C ALA A 230 2.47 8.52 6.34
N HIS A 231 1.36 8.29 7.03
CA HIS A 231 0.34 9.31 7.32
C HIS A 231 -0.17 10.00 6.04
N VAL A 232 -0.45 9.22 5.02
CA VAL A 232 -1.01 9.68 3.73
C VAL A 232 -2.21 8.82 3.32
N PRO A 233 -3.10 9.36 2.48
CA PRO A 233 -3.23 10.75 2.07
C PRO A 233 -3.80 11.62 3.19
N ASP A 234 -3.72 12.94 3.06
CA ASP A 234 -4.28 13.87 4.03
C ASP A 234 -5.83 13.95 3.98
N GLU A 235 -6.40 14.70 4.91
CA GLU A 235 -7.85 14.88 5.05
C GLU A 235 -8.48 15.45 3.78
N SER A 236 -7.82 16.41 3.13
CA SER A 236 -8.37 17.07 1.93
C SER A 236 -8.48 16.10 0.77
N PHE A 237 -7.47 15.31 0.53
CA PHE A 237 -7.50 14.25 -0.49
C PHE A 237 -8.61 13.22 -0.21
N ILE A 238 -8.72 12.75 1.05
CA ILE A 238 -9.73 11.75 1.42
C ILE A 238 -11.14 12.28 1.17
N LEU A 239 -11.41 13.53 1.55
CA LEU A 239 -12.73 14.14 1.33
C LEU A 239 -13.06 14.31 -0.16
N GLU A 240 -12.08 14.66 -1.00
CA GLU A 240 -12.27 14.75 -2.45
C GLU A 240 -12.49 13.38 -3.10
N ALA A 241 -11.68 12.39 -2.74
CA ALA A 241 -11.81 11.02 -3.22
C ALA A 241 -13.17 10.40 -2.82
N LYS A 242 -13.63 10.68 -1.58
CA LYS A 242 -14.96 10.27 -1.11
C LYS A 242 -16.09 10.91 -1.93
N ARG A 243 -16.01 12.22 -2.21
CA ARG A 243 -16.97 12.90 -3.08
C ARG A 243 -17.02 12.31 -4.50
N ALA A 244 -15.87 11.83 -5.03
CA ALA A 244 -15.78 11.12 -6.29
C ALA A 244 -16.28 9.66 -6.23
N GLY A 245 -16.70 9.19 -5.05
CA GLY A 245 -17.23 7.84 -4.83
C GLY A 245 -16.14 6.76 -4.92
N LEU A 246 -14.88 7.09 -4.61
CA LEU A 246 -13.82 6.12 -4.42
C LEU A 246 -13.99 5.40 -3.09
N LYS A 247 -13.45 4.20 -3.00
CA LYS A 247 -13.42 3.39 -1.78
C LYS A 247 -12.05 3.50 -1.11
N PHE A 248 -12.01 3.17 0.19
CA PHE A 248 -10.80 3.28 0.99
C PHE A 248 -10.42 1.94 1.62
N THR A 249 -9.14 1.76 1.85
CA THR A 249 -8.58 0.69 2.68
C THR A 249 -7.70 1.29 3.76
N PHE A 250 -7.42 0.50 4.80
CA PHE A 250 -6.35 0.82 5.74
C PHE A 250 -5.17 -0.11 5.49
N GLY A 251 -3.96 0.40 5.68
CA GLY A 251 -2.73 -0.36 5.54
C GLY A 251 -1.68 0.08 6.54
N THR A 252 -1.07 -0.90 7.24
CA THR A 252 0.04 -0.63 8.17
C THR A 252 1.41 -0.76 7.51
N ASP A 253 1.53 -1.43 6.36
CA ASP A 253 2.82 -1.88 5.79
C ASP A 253 3.70 -2.57 6.83
N ALA A 254 3.07 -3.29 7.77
CA ALA A 254 3.76 -3.86 8.91
C ALA A 254 4.44 -5.19 8.57
N ARG A 255 5.62 -5.37 9.17
CA ARG A 255 6.42 -6.59 9.18
C ARG A 255 6.72 -7.04 10.62
N ASN A 256 5.93 -6.57 11.58
CA ASN A 256 6.15 -6.77 13.01
C ASN A 256 4.84 -6.61 13.80
N GLN A 257 4.92 -6.47 15.12
CA GLN A 257 3.79 -6.33 16.04
C GLN A 257 2.92 -5.08 15.80
N ASN A 258 3.25 -4.22 14.83
CA ASN A 258 2.40 -3.08 14.43
C ASN A 258 1.29 -3.47 13.45
N ALA A 259 1.26 -4.71 12.93
CA ALA A 259 0.16 -5.17 12.08
C ALA A 259 -1.21 -4.95 12.76
N ALA A 260 -2.18 -4.42 12.01
CA ALA A 260 -3.51 -4.06 12.50
C ALA A 260 -3.55 -2.98 13.61
N HIS A 261 -2.49 -2.21 13.81
CA HIS A 261 -2.44 -1.12 14.79
C HIS A 261 -2.66 0.22 14.09
N PHE A 262 -3.85 0.80 14.26
CA PHE A 262 -4.26 2.02 13.58
C PHE A 262 -4.49 3.17 14.53
N TYR A 263 -3.81 4.27 14.28
CA TYR A 263 -4.05 5.57 14.90
C TYR A 263 -4.41 6.62 13.83
N TYR A 264 -3.54 6.77 12.81
CA TYR A 264 -3.77 7.72 11.73
C TYR A 264 -5.00 7.36 10.91
N CYS A 265 -5.14 6.08 10.53
CA CYS A 265 -6.28 5.60 9.77
C CYS A 265 -7.62 5.85 10.48
N TYR A 266 -7.69 5.56 11.78
CA TYR A 266 -8.92 5.80 12.56
C TYR A 266 -9.22 7.29 12.71
N ARG A 267 -8.17 8.10 12.94
CA ARG A 267 -8.32 9.55 12.98
C ARG A 267 -8.86 10.12 11.68
N MET A 268 -8.34 9.63 10.53
CA MET A 268 -8.83 10.07 9.22
C MET A 268 -10.24 9.56 8.94
N ALA A 269 -10.55 8.33 9.29
CA ALA A 269 -11.93 7.80 9.17
C ALA A 269 -12.92 8.67 9.95
N GLN A 270 -12.60 9.04 11.18
CA GLN A 270 -13.44 9.89 12.01
C GLN A 270 -13.57 11.31 11.42
N LYS A 271 -12.44 11.96 11.07
CA LYS A 271 -12.43 13.32 10.53
C LYS A 271 -13.18 13.45 9.21
N CYS A 272 -13.04 12.46 8.33
CA CYS A 272 -13.68 12.46 7.01
C CYS A 272 -15.07 11.82 7.02
N GLY A 273 -15.57 11.37 8.19
CA GLY A 273 -16.87 10.74 8.35
C GLY A 273 -16.99 9.48 7.47
N LEU A 274 -15.94 8.65 7.39
CA LEU A 274 -15.99 7.41 6.63
C LEU A 274 -16.97 6.43 7.29
N THR A 275 -17.69 5.71 6.45
CA THR A 275 -18.68 4.70 6.84
C THR A 275 -18.31 3.36 6.19
N GLU A 276 -18.98 2.28 6.56
CA GLU A 276 -18.82 0.97 5.91
C GLU A 276 -19.03 1.04 4.39
N ALA A 277 -19.97 1.89 3.94
CA ALA A 277 -20.23 2.09 2.52
C ALA A 277 -19.05 2.74 1.76
N ASP A 278 -18.11 3.39 2.46
CA ASP A 278 -16.92 3.99 1.87
C ASP A 278 -15.73 3.01 1.79
N MET A 279 -15.83 1.85 2.47
CA MET A 279 -14.73 0.90 2.53
C MET A 279 -14.71 -0.03 1.32
N PHE A 280 -13.50 -0.38 0.89
CA PHE A 280 -13.26 -1.38 -0.14
C PHE A 280 -13.33 -2.78 0.46
N VAL A 281 -14.06 -3.66 -0.21
CA VAL A 281 -14.11 -5.08 0.11
C VAL A 281 -13.62 -5.86 -1.10
N PRO A 282 -12.56 -6.67 -0.98
CA PRO A 282 -12.08 -7.51 -2.06
C PRO A 282 -13.19 -8.47 -2.53
N GLY A 283 -13.50 -8.45 -3.84
CA GLY A 283 -14.45 -9.40 -4.43
C GLY A 283 -13.71 -10.59 -4.97
N ARG A 284 -13.96 -11.80 -4.46
CA ARG A 284 -13.68 -13.03 -5.21
C ARG A 284 -14.84 -13.32 -6.15
N PRO A 285 -14.57 -13.90 -7.34
CA PRO A 285 -15.62 -14.64 -8.06
C PRO A 285 -16.21 -15.73 -7.14
N ALA A 286 -17.50 -15.98 -7.24
CA ALA A 286 -18.33 -16.76 -6.31
C ALA A 286 -17.88 -18.22 -5.99
N ALA A 287 -16.78 -18.72 -6.52
CA ALA A 287 -16.30 -20.09 -6.35
C ALA A 287 -15.44 -20.37 -5.09
N SER A 288 -15.18 -19.38 -4.25
CA SER A 288 -14.32 -19.56 -3.07
C SER A 288 -14.92 -19.05 -1.75
N ILE A 289 -16.22 -19.29 -1.56
CA ILE A 289 -16.89 -19.03 -0.28
C ILE A 289 -16.53 -20.15 0.70
N LEU A 290 -15.32 -20.14 1.23
CA LEU A 290 -14.94 -20.91 2.43
C LEU A 290 -14.28 -20.03 3.50
N HIS A 291 -14.38 -18.73 3.37
CA HIS A 291 -13.91 -17.79 4.39
C HIS A 291 -15.12 -17.16 5.06
N THR A 292 -15.62 -17.80 6.10
CA THR A 292 -16.54 -17.18 7.05
C THR A 292 -15.89 -15.89 7.55
N PRO A 293 -16.56 -14.72 7.45
CA PRO A 293 -16.14 -13.56 8.21
C PRO A 293 -16.10 -13.95 9.68
N TYR A 294 -15.16 -13.43 10.45
CA TYR A 294 -15.19 -13.62 11.89
C TYR A 294 -16.59 -13.23 12.38
N ALA A 295 -17.38 -14.21 12.84
CA ALA A 295 -18.55 -13.91 13.64
C ALA A 295 -18.02 -13.17 14.88
N ILE A 296 -18.43 -11.91 15.03
CA ILE A 296 -18.14 -11.06 16.18
C ILE A 296 -18.93 -11.59 17.36
#